data_d3bae70c2440ee07c736335f9f723ea1
#
_entry.id   d3bae70c2440ee07c736335f9f723ea1
#
_cell.length_a   1.000
_cell.length_b   1.000
_cell.length_c   1.000
_cell.angle_alpha   90.00
_cell.angle_beta   90.00
_cell.angle_gamma   90.00
#
_symmetry.space_group_name_H-M   'P 1'
#
loop_
_entity.id
_entity.type
_entity.pdbx_description
1 polymer ?
#
loop_
_entity_poly.entity_id
_entity_poly.type
_entity_poly.pdbx_seq_one_letter_code
_entity_poly.pdbx_strand_id
1 'polypeptide(L)'
;RILDLTKVIAGPVCGRTLAEHGADVLQITAAHLAHVMPLIIDANRGKRSAYLDLRKAGGVERLKALAGEADVFVQGYRPGTLAARGLGPEQLAELRPGIVYVSLSAFGHEGPWGQRRGFDSIVQTASGIGHAGGVAAGVDGMHHLPCQALDHASGYLMALGAMMGRLKQSQEGGSWLARVSLARTTAHRLAAVP
;
A
#
# COMPACT_ATOMS: atom_id res chain seq x y z
N ARG A 1 -14.35 -2.10 8.86
CA ARG A 1 -13.78 -3.28 8.18
C ARG A 1 -12.80 -2.86 7.11
N ILE A 2 -11.64 -3.50 7.06
CA ILE A 2 -10.59 -3.21 6.08
C ILE A 2 -10.26 -4.47 5.30
N LEU A 3 -10.25 -4.38 3.98
CA LEU A 3 -9.83 -5.43 3.09
C LEU A 3 -8.42 -5.09 2.57
N ASP A 4 -7.41 -5.87 3.00
CA ASP A 4 -5.99 -5.64 2.75
C ASP A 4 -5.46 -6.64 1.72
N LEU A 5 -5.10 -6.14 0.52
CA LEU A 5 -4.51 -6.93 -0.57
C LEU A 5 -3.01 -6.66 -0.74
N THR A 6 -2.35 -6.22 0.31
CA THR A 6 -0.96 -5.80 0.22
C THR A 6 0.03 -6.89 0.65
N LYS A 7 1.30 -6.67 0.33
CA LYS A 7 2.39 -7.61 0.60
C LYS A 7 3.70 -6.89 0.91
N VAL A 8 4.62 -7.64 1.41
CA VAL A 8 5.99 -7.27 1.77
C VAL A 8 6.00 -6.42 3.03
N ILE A 9 6.11 -5.09 2.96
CA ILE A 9 6.25 -4.22 4.15
C ILE A 9 5.25 -3.07 4.13
N ALA A 10 5.29 -2.15 3.18
CA ALA A 10 4.56 -0.89 3.24
C ALA A 10 3.05 -1.05 3.46
N GLY A 11 2.39 -1.80 2.60
CA GLY A 11 0.97 -2.06 2.74
C GLY A 11 0.61 -2.86 4.00
N PRO A 12 1.32 -3.97 4.31
CA PRO A 12 1.13 -4.69 5.56
C PRO A 12 1.32 -3.84 6.82
N VAL A 13 2.25 -2.89 6.85
CA VAL A 13 2.40 -1.90 7.93
C VAL A 13 1.15 -1.03 8.04
N CYS A 14 0.57 -0.58 6.92
CA CYS A 14 -0.71 0.13 6.93
C CYS A 14 -1.80 -0.69 7.63
N GLY A 15 -2.02 -1.92 7.19
CA GLY A 15 -3.05 -2.80 7.77
C GLY A 15 -2.80 -3.10 9.24
N ARG A 16 -1.53 -3.33 9.66
CA ARG A 16 -1.16 -3.52 11.07
C ARG A 16 -1.48 -2.27 11.89
N THR A 17 -1.05 -1.11 11.43
CA THR A 17 -1.30 0.17 12.14
C THR A 17 -2.80 0.39 12.33
N LEU A 18 -3.61 0.14 11.31
CA LEU A 18 -5.06 0.28 11.43
C LEU A 18 -5.66 -0.76 12.40
N ALA A 19 -5.14 -2.00 12.41
CA ALA A 19 -5.56 -3.03 13.38
C ALA A 19 -5.20 -2.64 14.83
N GLU A 20 -4.02 -2.08 15.06
CA GLU A 20 -3.57 -1.54 16.34
C GLU A 20 -4.49 -0.41 16.85
N HIS A 21 -5.18 0.29 15.95
CA HIS A 21 -6.19 1.29 16.26
C HIS A 21 -7.63 0.74 16.27
N GLY A 22 -7.79 -0.57 16.33
CA GLY A 22 -9.09 -1.24 16.53
C GLY A 22 -9.85 -1.58 15.24
N ALA A 23 -9.24 -1.44 14.06
CA ALA A 23 -9.88 -1.85 12.82
C ALA A 23 -9.94 -3.39 12.68
N ASP A 24 -11.05 -3.91 12.16
CA ASP A 24 -11.18 -5.30 11.75
C ASP A 24 -10.55 -5.47 10.35
N VAL A 25 -9.33 -6.00 10.30
CA VAL A 25 -8.54 -6.12 9.08
C VAL A 25 -8.51 -7.56 8.59
N LEU A 26 -8.98 -7.79 7.37
CA LEU A 26 -8.87 -9.06 6.64
C LEU A 26 -7.82 -8.93 5.55
N GLN A 27 -6.67 -9.59 5.73
CA GLN A 27 -5.65 -9.70 4.71
C GLN A 27 -5.95 -10.83 3.73
N ILE A 28 -5.96 -10.51 2.44
CA ILE A 28 -6.12 -11.49 1.36
C ILE A 28 -4.74 -11.82 0.78
N THR A 29 -4.43 -13.11 0.75
CA THR A 29 -3.20 -13.65 0.17
C THR A 29 -3.50 -14.82 -0.76
N ALA A 30 -2.50 -15.34 -1.46
CA ALA A 30 -2.62 -16.53 -2.29
C ALA A 30 -1.32 -17.34 -2.26
N ALA A 31 -1.42 -18.65 -2.39
CA ALA A 31 -0.30 -19.58 -2.24
C ALA A 31 0.87 -19.33 -3.24
N HIS A 32 0.57 -18.76 -4.41
CA HIS A 32 1.58 -18.41 -5.43
C HIS A 32 2.33 -17.11 -5.16
N LEU A 33 1.91 -16.34 -4.17
CA LEU A 33 2.55 -15.06 -3.83
C LEU A 33 3.70 -15.31 -2.86
N ALA A 34 4.76 -14.51 -2.95
CA ALA A 34 5.91 -14.64 -2.08
C ALA A 34 5.54 -14.50 -0.60
N HIS A 35 6.05 -15.41 0.21
CA HIS A 35 5.87 -15.43 1.66
C HIS A 35 7.23 -15.28 2.33
N VAL A 36 7.48 -14.14 2.94
CA VAL A 36 8.69 -13.85 3.72
C VAL A 36 8.29 -13.92 5.19
N MET A 37 8.52 -15.07 5.83
CA MET A 37 8.02 -15.37 7.18
C MET A 37 8.31 -14.29 8.23
N PRO A 38 9.54 -13.74 8.37
CA PRO A 38 9.81 -12.68 9.35
C PRO A 38 8.91 -11.45 9.15
N LEU A 39 8.68 -11.03 7.90
CA LEU A 39 7.81 -9.90 7.58
C LEU A 39 6.35 -10.20 7.86
N ILE A 40 5.91 -11.44 7.60
CA ILE A 40 4.53 -11.88 7.88
C ILE A 40 4.26 -11.86 9.39
N ILE A 41 5.19 -12.37 10.20
CA ILE A 41 5.06 -12.40 11.66
C ILE A 41 4.94 -10.98 12.22
N ASP A 42 5.77 -10.06 11.75
CA ASP A 42 5.71 -8.67 12.21
C ASP A 42 4.45 -7.94 11.70
N ALA A 43 4.21 -7.99 10.40
CA ALA A 43 3.21 -7.12 9.75
C ALA A 43 1.77 -7.64 9.83
N ASN A 44 1.54 -8.89 10.29
CA ASN A 44 0.19 -9.46 10.37
C ASN A 44 -0.42 -9.45 11.77
N ARG A 45 0.25 -8.86 12.74
CA ARG A 45 -0.31 -8.73 14.09
C ARG A 45 -1.64 -7.97 14.06
N GLY A 46 -2.64 -8.50 14.77
CA GLY A 46 -3.98 -7.92 14.85
C GLY A 46 -4.87 -8.13 13.62
N LYS A 47 -4.37 -8.81 12.57
CA LYS A 47 -5.14 -9.10 11.36
C LYS A 47 -5.67 -10.52 11.34
N ARG A 48 -6.79 -10.70 10.66
CA ARG A 48 -7.21 -12.01 10.12
C ARG A 48 -6.66 -12.16 8.71
N SER A 49 -6.44 -13.41 8.26
CA SER A 49 -5.96 -13.68 6.91
C SER A 49 -6.77 -14.79 6.24
N ALA A 50 -6.91 -14.69 4.92
CA ALA A 50 -7.57 -15.68 4.10
C ALA A 50 -6.84 -15.85 2.76
N TYR A 51 -6.94 -17.08 2.21
CA TYR A 51 -6.41 -17.39 0.88
C TYR A 51 -7.48 -17.17 -0.18
N LEU A 52 -7.15 -16.35 -1.20
CA LEU A 52 -8.01 -16.12 -2.35
C LEU A 52 -7.17 -15.90 -3.61
N ASP A 53 -7.17 -16.85 -4.52
CA ASP A 53 -6.42 -16.76 -5.78
C ASP A 53 -7.27 -16.09 -6.86
N LEU A 54 -6.95 -14.86 -7.20
CA LEU A 54 -7.64 -14.05 -8.22
C LEU A 54 -7.43 -14.54 -9.67
N ARG A 55 -6.62 -15.57 -9.88
CA ARG A 55 -6.43 -16.23 -11.18
C ARG A 55 -7.42 -17.38 -11.40
N LYS A 56 -8.04 -17.86 -10.32
CA LYS A 56 -9.02 -18.93 -10.37
C LYS A 56 -10.41 -18.38 -10.65
N ALA A 57 -11.24 -19.20 -11.31
CA ALA A 57 -12.65 -18.89 -11.50
C ALA A 57 -13.33 -18.58 -10.16
N GLY A 58 -14.16 -17.55 -10.11
CA GLY A 58 -14.86 -17.10 -8.91
C GLY A 58 -14.03 -16.32 -7.91
N GLY A 59 -12.67 -16.25 -8.08
CA GLY A 59 -11.79 -15.52 -7.15
C GLY A 59 -12.06 -14.01 -7.13
N VAL A 60 -12.26 -13.43 -8.29
CA VAL A 60 -12.56 -11.98 -8.42
C VAL A 60 -13.95 -11.68 -7.86
N GLU A 61 -14.94 -12.48 -8.17
CA GLU A 61 -16.32 -12.33 -7.69
C GLU A 61 -16.39 -12.44 -6.16
N ARG A 62 -15.63 -13.40 -5.59
CA ARG A 62 -15.53 -13.53 -4.14
C ARG A 62 -14.86 -12.30 -3.50
N LEU A 63 -13.83 -11.74 -4.14
CA LEU A 63 -13.20 -10.52 -3.66
C LEU A 63 -14.14 -9.31 -3.76
N LYS A 64 -14.92 -9.19 -4.83
CA LYS A 64 -15.96 -8.16 -4.95
C LYS A 64 -17.00 -8.26 -3.84
N ALA A 65 -17.46 -9.48 -3.53
CA ALA A 65 -18.40 -9.70 -2.43
C ALA A 65 -17.81 -9.19 -1.08
N LEU A 66 -16.55 -9.50 -0.80
CA LEU A 66 -15.85 -9.00 0.40
C LEU A 66 -15.67 -7.48 0.38
N ALA A 67 -15.37 -6.89 -0.79
CA ALA A 67 -15.23 -5.45 -0.94
C ALA A 67 -16.55 -4.71 -0.73
N GLY A 68 -17.69 -5.31 -1.12
CA GLY A 68 -19.02 -4.77 -0.85
C GLY A 68 -19.36 -4.62 0.63
N GLU A 69 -18.65 -5.34 1.52
CA GLU A 69 -18.81 -5.26 2.97
C GLU A 69 -17.69 -4.45 3.66
N ALA A 70 -16.68 -3.99 2.90
CA ALA A 70 -15.55 -3.26 3.45
C ALA A 70 -15.81 -1.74 3.49
N ASP A 71 -15.25 -1.08 4.49
CA ASP A 71 -15.23 0.38 4.57
C ASP A 71 -13.97 0.95 3.91
N VAL A 72 -12.87 0.19 3.94
CA VAL A 72 -11.58 0.57 3.36
C VAL A 72 -11.04 -0.61 2.55
N PHE A 73 -10.58 -0.33 1.34
CA PHE A 73 -9.89 -1.27 0.46
C PHE A 73 -8.44 -0.80 0.28
N VAL A 74 -7.47 -1.63 0.67
CA VAL A 74 -6.04 -1.31 0.63
C VAL A 74 -5.33 -2.23 -0.36
N GLN A 75 -4.58 -1.67 -1.29
CA GLN A 75 -3.86 -2.46 -2.30
C GLN A 75 -2.49 -1.88 -2.64
N GLY A 76 -1.56 -2.75 -3.08
CA GLY A 76 -0.21 -2.41 -3.52
C GLY A 76 0.16 -3.06 -4.86
N TYR A 77 -0.82 -3.40 -5.69
CA TYR A 77 -0.57 -3.88 -7.06
C TYR A 77 -0.18 -2.72 -7.97
N ARG A 78 0.50 -3.03 -9.08
CA ARG A 78 0.83 -2.01 -10.08
C ARG A 78 -0.43 -1.30 -10.56
N PRO A 79 -0.34 0.03 -10.85
CA PRO A 79 -1.46 0.80 -11.35
C PRO A 79 -2.17 0.10 -12.53
N GLY A 80 -3.49 0.10 -12.52
CA GLY A 80 -4.32 -0.56 -13.53
C GLY A 80 -4.55 -2.07 -13.34
N THR A 81 -3.69 -2.79 -12.62
CA THR A 81 -3.80 -4.27 -12.50
C THR A 81 -5.13 -4.74 -11.92
N LEU A 82 -5.60 -4.09 -10.87
CA LEU A 82 -6.90 -4.42 -10.25
C LEU A 82 -8.07 -3.79 -11.02
N ALA A 83 -7.89 -2.59 -11.59
CA ALA A 83 -8.91 -1.95 -12.44
C ALA A 83 -9.27 -2.82 -13.66
N ALA A 84 -8.28 -3.45 -14.30
CA ALA A 84 -8.49 -4.39 -15.40
C ALA A 84 -9.33 -5.63 -15.00
N ARG A 85 -9.56 -5.85 -13.70
CA ARG A 85 -10.37 -6.94 -13.14
C ARG A 85 -11.68 -6.44 -12.52
N GLY A 86 -12.04 -5.17 -12.75
CA GLY A 86 -13.23 -4.56 -12.18
C GLY A 86 -13.12 -4.27 -10.67
N LEU A 87 -11.89 -4.02 -10.19
CA LEU A 87 -11.56 -3.73 -8.80
C LEU A 87 -10.77 -2.40 -8.68
N GLY A 88 -10.95 -1.49 -9.63
CA GLY A 88 -10.42 -0.14 -9.56
C GLY A 88 -11.22 0.76 -8.61
N PRO A 89 -10.73 1.96 -8.32
CA PRO A 89 -11.38 2.85 -7.36
C PRO A 89 -12.80 3.23 -7.77
N GLU A 90 -13.05 3.53 -9.03
CA GLU A 90 -14.38 3.88 -9.55
C GLU A 90 -15.35 2.70 -9.45
N GLN A 91 -14.90 1.49 -9.89
CA GLN A 91 -15.70 0.28 -9.84
C GLN A 91 -16.05 -0.14 -8.41
N LEU A 92 -15.10 0.03 -7.48
CA LEU A 92 -15.40 -0.26 -6.07
C LEU A 92 -16.27 0.82 -5.42
N ALA A 93 -16.19 2.08 -5.85
CA ALA A 93 -17.09 3.13 -5.41
C ALA A 93 -18.54 2.90 -5.86
N GLU A 94 -18.72 2.34 -7.07
CA GLU A 94 -20.05 1.90 -7.56
C GLU A 94 -20.57 0.69 -6.77
N LEU A 95 -19.71 -0.29 -6.52
CA LEU A 95 -20.06 -1.51 -5.78
C LEU A 95 -20.39 -1.23 -4.32
N ARG A 96 -19.62 -0.36 -3.67
CA ARG A 96 -19.75 0.03 -2.27
C ARG A 96 -19.65 1.55 -2.14
N PRO A 97 -20.74 2.29 -2.32
CA PRO A 97 -20.76 3.73 -2.08
C PRO A 97 -20.27 4.06 -0.66
N GLY A 98 -19.35 5.01 -0.56
CA GLY A 98 -18.71 5.39 0.70
C GLY A 98 -17.42 4.61 1.03
N ILE A 99 -16.93 3.76 0.12
CA ILE A 99 -15.65 3.06 0.31
C ILE A 99 -14.48 4.05 0.24
N VAL A 100 -13.46 3.81 1.07
CA VAL A 100 -12.15 4.47 0.97
C VAL A 100 -11.18 3.54 0.27
N TYR A 101 -10.64 3.95 -0.86
CA TYR A 101 -9.66 3.18 -1.64
C TYR A 101 -8.26 3.72 -1.36
N VAL A 102 -7.36 2.89 -0.83
CA VAL A 102 -5.96 3.24 -0.55
C VAL A 102 -5.04 2.49 -1.49
N SER A 103 -4.24 3.19 -2.27
CA SER A 103 -3.37 2.62 -3.29
C SER A 103 -1.91 2.98 -3.06
N LEU A 104 -1.05 1.97 -3.07
CA LEU A 104 0.41 2.11 -3.05
C LEU A 104 1.00 1.80 -4.41
N SER A 105 2.00 2.57 -4.81
CA SER A 105 2.86 2.31 -5.97
C SER A 105 4.31 2.64 -5.65
N ALA A 106 5.27 2.15 -6.45
CA ALA A 106 6.68 2.51 -6.28
C ALA A 106 6.94 3.96 -6.74
N PHE A 107 6.50 4.29 -7.95
CA PHE A 107 6.86 5.55 -8.62
C PHE A 107 5.67 6.49 -8.92
N GLY A 108 4.52 6.22 -8.34
CA GLY A 108 3.29 6.97 -8.61
C GLY A 108 2.36 6.28 -9.60
N HIS A 109 1.27 6.95 -9.95
CA HIS A 109 0.25 6.42 -10.86
C HIS A 109 0.33 7.09 -12.25
N GLU A 110 1.14 8.11 -12.37
CA GLU A 110 1.31 8.96 -13.54
C GLU A 110 2.78 9.06 -13.93
N GLY A 111 3.05 9.56 -15.14
CA GLY A 111 4.39 9.74 -15.67
C GLY A 111 5.04 8.46 -16.20
N PRO A 112 6.27 8.58 -16.74
CA PRO A 112 6.92 7.51 -17.51
C PRO A 112 7.31 6.28 -16.68
N TRP A 113 7.34 6.40 -15.35
CA TRP A 113 7.70 5.32 -14.44
C TRP A 113 6.51 4.71 -13.69
N GLY A 114 5.29 5.20 -13.90
CA GLY A 114 4.09 4.74 -13.21
C GLY A 114 3.84 3.22 -13.30
N GLN A 115 4.27 2.59 -14.39
CA GLN A 115 4.14 1.14 -14.60
C GLN A 115 5.39 0.33 -14.20
N ARG A 116 6.48 1.00 -13.75
CA ARG A 116 7.70 0.30 -13.36
C ARG A 116 7.53 -0.41 -12.02
N ARG A 117 8.20 -1.56 -11.92
CA ARG A 117 8.35 -2.27 -10.65
C ARG A 117 9.37 -1.53 -9.78
N GLY A 118 9.13 -1.52 -8.48
CA GLY A 118 10.07 -1.00 -7.50
C GLY A 118 9.74 -1.54 -6.12
N PHE A 119 10.79 -1.69 -5.33
CA PHE A 119 10.75 -1.91 -3.90
C PHE A 119 11.55 -0.79 -3.25
N ASP A 120 11.53 -0.70 -1.95
CA ASP A 120 12.18 0.36 -1.17
C ASP A 120 13.62 0.65 -1.63
N SER A 121 14.52 -0.32 -1.61
CA SER A 121 15.93 -0.15 -1.98
C SER A 121 16.12 0.31 -3.43
N ILE A 122 15.27 -0.15 -4.36
CA ILE A 122 15.28 0.33 -5.75
C ILE A 122 14.87 1.81 -5.80
N VAL A 123 13.88 2.20 -5.02
CA VAL A 123 13.42 3.59 -4.96
C VAL A 123 14.44 4.47 -4.23
N GLN A 124 15.09 3.99 -3.17
CA GLN A 124 16.22 4.71 -2.54
C GLN A 124 17.34 5.00 -3.54
N THR A 125 17.65 4.02 -4.39
CA THR A 125 18.62 4.19 -5.48
C THR A 125 18.15 5.23 -6.50
N ALA A 126 16.94 5.06 -7.03
CA ALA A 126 16.40 5.89 -8.10
C ALA A 126 16.13 7.34 -7.69
N SER A 127 15.89 7.59 -6.40
CA SER A 127 15.60 8.90 -5.84
C SER A 127 16.84 9.66 -5.35
N GLY A 128 18.04 9.04 -5.41
CA GLY A 128 19.29 9.64 -4.97
C GLY A 128 19.59 9.47 -3.47
N ILE A 129 18.72 8.86 -2.67
CA ILE A 129 18.98 8.59 -1.25
C ILE A 129 20.27 7.77 -1.08
N GLY A 130 20.44 6.71 -1.90
CA GLY A 130 21.64 5.89 -1.82
C GLY A 130 22.93 6.67 -2.14
N HIS A 131 22.88 7.59 -3.10
CA HIS A 131 24.01 8.48 -3.41
C HIS A 131 24.30 9.44 -2.25
N ALA A 132 23.28 10.13 -1.76
CA ALA A 132 23.43 11.04 -0.61
C ALA A 132 23.95 10.31 0.64
N GLY A 133 23.50 9.08 0.86
CA GLY A 133 24.00 8.20 1.92
C GLY A 133 25.49 7.87 1.76
N GLY A 134 25.95 7.58 0.54
CA GLY A 134 27.38 7.36 0.25
C GLY A 134 28.22 8.59 0.55
N VAL A 135 27.79 9.76 0.10
CA VAL A 135 28.45 11.03 0.40
C VAL A 135 28.53 11.28 1.92
N ALA A 136 27.43 11.11 2.63
CA ALA A 136 27.37 11.31 4.08
C ALA A 136 28.25 10.32 4.86
N ALA A 137 28.36 9.08 4.37
CA ALA A 137 29.19 8.03 4.97
C ALA A 137 30.67 8.13 4.57
N GLY A 138 31.03 8.99 3.62
CA GLY A 138 32.40 9.10 3.10
C GLY A 138 32.88 7.85 2.34
N VAL A 139 31.94 7.10 1.74
CA VAL A 139 32.25 5.89 0.98
C VAL A 139 32.02 6.10 -0.51
N ASP A 140 32.81 5.38 -1.31
CA ASP A 140 32.61 5.40 -2.76
C ASP A 140 31.39 4.56 -3.14
N GLY A 141 30.47 5.13 -3.95
CA GLY A 141 29.27 4.45 -4.39
C GLY A 141 28.00 4.78 -3.57
N MET A 142 27.04 3.86 -3.61
CA MET A 142 25.74 4.04 -2.95
C MET A 142 25.73 3.39 -1.56
N HIS A 143 25.17 4.11 -0.61
CA HIS A 143 24.92 3.61 0.74
C HIS A 143 23.43 3.82 1.06
N HIS A 144 22.68 2.72 1.11
CA HIS A 144 21.27 2.76 1.42
C HIS A 144 21.02 2.97 2.93
N LEU A 145 19.86 3.43 3.27
CA LEU A 145 19.41 3.46 4.66
C LEU A 145 19.45 2.04 5.26
N PRO A 146 19.77 1.89 6.55
CA PRO A 146 19.91 0.58 7.20
C PRO A 146 18.58 -0.15 7.40
N CYS A 147 17.51 0.34 6.83
CA CYS A 147 16.17 -0.26 6.87
C CYS A 147 15.35 0.14 5.64
N GLN A 148 14.21 -0.51 5.46
CA GLN A 148 13.22 -0.19 4.43
C GLN A 148 12.38 1.02 4.86
N ALA A 149 13.04 2.17 5.01
CA ALA A 149 12.47 3.39 5.60
C ALA A 149 11.32 3.97 4.79
N LEU A 150 11.38 3.85 3.44
CA LEU A 150 10.32 4.33 2.56
C LEU A 150 9.07 3.45 2.68
N ASP A 151 9.25 2.13 2.80
CA ASP A 151 8.16 1.19 3.01
C ASP A 151 7.42 1.49 4.32
N HIS A 152 8.15 1.59 5.44
CA HIS A 152 7.54 1.89 6.74
C HIS A 152 6.83 3.24 6.74
N ALA A 153 7.49 4.30 6.25
CA ALA A 153 6.90 5.63 6.19
C ALA A 153 5.67 5.66 5.28
N SER A 154 5.73 5.00 4.11
CA SER A 154 4.58 4.90 3.20
C SER A 154 3.43 4.11 3.84
N GLY A 155 3.71 3.07 4.61
CA GLY A 155 2.70 2.32 5.34
C GLY A 155 1.93 3.19 6.34
N TYR A 156 2.62 4.02 7.11
CA TYR A 156 1.98 4.99 8.01
C TYR A 156 1.19 6.07 7.24
N LEU A 157 1.71 6.58 6.12
CA LEU A 157 0.98 7.52 5.27
C LEU A 157 -0.27 6.90 4.66
N MET A 158 -0.23 5.62 4.28
CA MET A 158 -1.41 4.88 3.83
C MET A 158 -2.45 4.74 4.93
N ALA A 159 -2.04 4.43 6.17
CA ALA A 159 -2.94 4.34 7.31
C ALA A 159 -3.58 5.71 7.62
N LEU A 160 -2.79 6.78 7.60
CA LEU A 160 -3.30 8.15 7.72
C LEU A 160 -4.30 8.46 6.60
N GLY A 161 -3.98 8.13 5.35
CA GLY A 161 -4.88 8.30 4.20
C GLY A 161 -6.21 7.55 4.35
N ALA A 162 -6.17 6.33 4.90
CA ALA A 162 -7.37 5.57 5.22
C ALA A 162 -8.24 6.26 6.28
N MET A 163 -7.63 6.72 7.39
CA MET A 163 -8.32 7.43 8.47
C MET A 163 -8.90 8.76 8.01
N MET A 164 -8.12 9.54 7.25
CA MET A 164 -8.58 10.81 6.67
C MET A 164 -9.72 10.60 5.69
N GLY A 165 -9.63 9.58 4.83
CA GLY A 165 -10.71 9.23 3.90
C GLY A 165 -11.99 8.84 4.66
N ARG A 166 -11.88 8.08 5.76
CA ARG A 166 -13.04 7.74 6.60
C ARG A 166 -13.63 8.96 7.31
N LEU A 167 -12.79 9.87 7.80
CA LEU A 167 -13.25 11.13 8.39
C LEU A 167 -14.01 11.97 7.36
N LYS A 168 -13.43 12.15 6.18
CA LYS A 168 -14.11 12.90 5.09
C LYS A 168 -15.40 12.23 4.66
N GLN A 169 -15.41 10.91 4.52
CA GLN A 169 -16.60 10.16 4.19
C GLN A 169 -17.72 10.36 5.23
N SER A 170 -17.39 10.44 6.52
CA SER A 170 -18.37 10.68 7.57
C SER A 170 -18.92 12.12 7.60
N GLN A 171 -18.17 13.08 7.11
CA GLN A 171 -18.53 14.51 7.11
C GLN A 171 -19.16 14.96 5.79
N GLU A 172 -18.62 14.49 4.68
CA GLU A 172 -18.95 14.99 3.33
C GLU A 172 -19.68 13.91 2.49
N GLY A 173 -19.71 12.65 2.97
CA GLY A 173 -20.21 11.52 2.20
C GLY A 173 -19.24 11.10 1.07
N GLY A 174 -19.77 10.32 0.12
CA GLY A 174 -19.02 9.90 -1.07
C GLY A 174 -17.92 8.86 -0.79
N SER A 175 -17.24 8.44 -1.85
CA SER A 175 -16.08 7.54 -1.81
C SER A 175 -14.78 8.32 -1.97
N TRP A 176 -13.72 7.87 -1.33
CA TRP A 176 -12.46 8.61 -1.28
C TRP A 176 -11.29 7.76 -1.75
N LEU A 177 -10.34 8.38 -2.45
CA LEU A 177 -9.14 7.75 -2.96
C LEU A 177 -7.89 8.38 -2.33
N ALA A 178 -7.10 7.57 -1.62
CA ALA A 178 -5.77 7.93 -1.14
C ALA A 178 -4.69 7.23 -1.97
N ARG A 179 -3.80 7.99 -2.61
CA ARG A 179 -2.66 7.49 -3.38
C ARG A 179 -1.36 7.80 -2.68
N VAL A 180 -0.56 6.78 -2.41
CA VAL A 180 0.79 6.88 -1.83
C VAL A 180 1.79 6.27 -2.80
N SER A 181 2.99 6.81 -2.87
CA SER A 181 4.08 6.18 -3.59
C SER A 181 5.39 6.30 -2.82
N LEU A 182 6.24 5.27 -2.91
CA LEU A 182 7.55 5.26 -2.25
C LEU A 182 8.40 6.45 -2.70
N ALA A 183 8.40 6.75 -4.01
CA ALA A 183 9.16 7.89 -4.55
C ALA A 183 8.68 9.25 -3.99
N ARG A 184 7.37 9.45 -3.81
CA ARG A 184 6.88 10.71 -3.22
C ARG A 184 7.15 10.79 -1.72
N THR A 185 7.15 9.67 -1.02
CA THR A 185 7.57 9.59 0.38
C THR A 185 9.00 10.06 0.56
N THR A 186 9.90 9.75 -0.40
CA THR A 186 11.27 10.28 -0.44
C THR A 186 11.32 11.82 -0.48
N ALA A 187 10.52 12.43 -1.37
CA ALA A 187 10.53 13.89 -1.55
C ALA A 187 10.10 14.64 -0.28
N HIS A 188 9.17 14.11 0.48
CA HIS A 188 8.75 14.72 1.76
C HIS A 188 9.87 14.75 2.80
N ARG A 189 10.78 13.75 2.81
CA ARG A 189 11.91 13.70 3.75
C ARG A 189 13.03 14.65 3.36
N LEU A 190 13.32 14.81 2.08
CA LEU A 190 14.36 15.72 1.60
C LEU A 190 14.00 17.21 1.79
N ALA A 191 12.72 17.54 1.79
CA ALA A 191 12.24 18.89 2.05
C ALA A 191 12.22 19.29 3.54
N ALA A 192 12.35 18.33 4.45
CA ALA A 192 12.29 18.56 5.90
C ALA A 192 13.69 18.69 6.57
N VAL A 193 14.77 18.62 5.79
CA VAL A 193 16.14 18.84 6.30
C VAL A 193 16.57 20.23 5.92
N PRO A 194 16.72 21.17 6.88
CA PRO A 194 17.25 22.51 6.64
C PRO A 194 18.74 22.46 6.27
#